data_b19cb9dc8d337860c8a06524240eb506
#
_entry.id   b19cb9dc8d337860c8a06524240eb506
#
_cell.length_a   1.000
_cell.length_b   1.000
_cell.length_c   1.000
_cell.angle_alpha   90.00
_cell.angle_beta   90.00
_cell.angle_gamma   90.00
#
_symmetry.space_group_name_H-M   'P 1'
#
loop_
_entity.id
_entity.type
_entity.pdbx_description
1 polymer ?
#
loop_
_entity_poly.entity_id
_entity_poly.type
_entity_poly.pdbx_seq_one_letter_code
_entity_poly.pdbx_strand_id
1 'polypeptide(L)'
;MLAYLEKVFLPSIFVLSFATVLAKPSYPPQMPDAREFTYKKVSQTELKLWVFQSEKQTKGGKRPAIVFFFGGGWKGGTPAQFEKQCQYLASRGMVAITADYRVSSRHQTKATACVEDGKSAVRWIRQNASKLGIDRNKVAAGGGSAGGHVAAAIATIDGFESQGEDLDISSRPDALTLFN
;
A
#
# COMPACT_ATOMS: atom_id res chain seq x y z
N MET A 1 -54.23 41.82 48.90
CA MET A 1 -54.14 41.46 47.47
C MET A 1 -52.72 40.94 47.29
N LEU A 2 -52.57 39.58 47.49
CA LEU A 2 -51.26 38.92 47.42
C LEU A 2 -51.05 38.47 45.97
N ALA A 3 -49.94 38.90 45.34
CA ALA A 3 -49.48 38.45 44.06
C ALA A 3 -48.61 37.19 44.24
N TYR A 4 -49.03 36.06 43.68
CA TYR A 4 -48.30 34.81 43.61
C TYR A 4 -47.33 34.87 42.44
N LEU A 5 -46.00 34.85 42.70
CA LEU A 5 -44.95 34.72 41.72
C LEU A 5 -44.66 33.22 41.55
N GLU A 6 -45.16 32.62 40.47
CA GLU A 6 -44.76 31.27 40.04
C GLU A 6 -43.34 31.31 39.48
N LYS A 7 -42.40 30.59 40.12
CA LYS A 7 -41.06 30.34 39.62
C LYS A 7 -41.12 29.20 38.60
N VAL A 8 -41.01 29.57 37.32
CA VAL A 8 -40.82 28.59 36.26
C VAL A 8 -39.37 28.05 36.33
N PHE A 9 -39.25 26.79 36.71
CA PHE A 9 -37.97 26.06 36.72
C PHE A 9 -37.73 25.51 35.32
N LEU A 10 -36.85 26.12 34.52
CA LEU A 10 -36.36 25.52 33.25
C LEU A 10 -35.28 24.49 33.57
N PRO A 11 -35.44 23.22 33.15
CA PRO A 11 -34.36 22.24 33.28
C PRO A 11 -33.29 22.56 32.26
N SER A 12 -32.07 22.80 32.76
CA SER A 12 -30.86 22.91 31.89
C SER A 12 -30.54 21.55 31.29
N ILE A 13 -30.80 21.40 29.97
CA ILE A 13 -30.39 20.22 29.23
C ILE A 13 -28.90 20.33 29.00
N PHE A 14 -28.11 19.53 29.73
CA PHE A 14 -26.69 19.37 29.53
C PHE A 14 -26.46 18.44 28.32
N VAL A 15 -26.18 19.01 27.14
CA VAL A 15 -25.81 18.24 25.96
C VAL A 15 -24.35 17.79 26.12
N LEU A 16 -24.15 16.54 26.51
CA LEU A 16 -22.82 15.93 26.48
C LEU A 16 -22.42 15.69 25.02
N SER A 17 -21.58 16.56 24.48
CA SER A 17 -20.97 16.36 23.16
C SER A 17 -19.85 15.33 23.29
N PHE A 18 -20.11 14.10 22.88
CA PHE A 18 -19.07 13.08 22.70
C PHE A 18 -18.29 13.44 21.43
N ALA A 19 -17.14 14.10 21.59
CA ALA A 19 -16.17 14.21 20.52
C ALA A 19 -15.55 12.82 20.30
N THR A 20 -15.97 12.14 19.24
CA THR A 20 -15.29 10.93 18.75
C THR A 20 -13.89 11.32 18.29
N VAL A 21 -12.88 11.05 19.11
CA VAL A 21 -11.49 11.14 18.69
C VAL A 21 -11.28 10.03 17.66
N LEU A 22 -11.30 10.40 16.37
CA LEU A 22 -10.87 9.51 15.30
C LEU A 22 -9.38 9.22 15.51
N ALA A 23 -9.08 8.02 15.98
CA ALA A 23 -7.70 7.55 16.11
C ALA A 23 -7.02 7.67 14.73
N LYS A 24 -5.82 8.28 14.70
CA LYS A 24 -5.03 8.30 13.45
C LYS A 24 -4.79 6.86 13.00
N PRO A 25 -4.98 6.57 11.70
CA PRO A 25 -4.71 5.23 11.18
C PRO A 25 -3.31 4.77 11.56
N SER A 26 -3.20 3.54 12.05
CA SER A 26 -1.91 2.96 12.41
C SER A 26 -1.02 2.80 11.18
N TYR A 27 0.30 2.95 11.35
CA TYR A 27 1.27 2.68 10.32
C TYR A 27 2.33 1.70 10.86
N PRO A 28 2.65 0.64 10.13
CA PRO A 28 2.06 0.18 8.87
C PRO A 28 0.56 -0.17 8.99
N PRO A 29 -0.21 -0.09 7.88
CA PRO A 29 -1.66 -0.32 7.92
C PRO A 29 -1.97 -1.79 8.21
N GLN A 30 -3.11 -2.03 8.87
CA GLN A 30 -3.66 -3.36 9.04
C GLN A 30 -4.58 -3.67 7.85
N MET A 31 -4.35 -4.79 7.16
CA MET A 31 -5.15 -5.26 6.02
C MET A 31 -5.48 -6.75 6.23
N PRO A 32 -6.57 -7.07 6.96
CA PRO A 32 -6.87 -8.44 7.41
C PRO A 32 -7.07 -9.44 6.27
N ASP A 33 -7.50 -8.97 5.07
CA ASP A 33 -7.72 -9.81 3.89
C ASP A 33 -6.42 -10.09 3.09
N ALA A 34 -5.29 -9.58 3.53
CA ALA A 34 -4.01 -9.72 2.87
C ALA A 34 -3.01 -10.52 3.69
N ARG A 35 -2.10 -11.22 3.00
CA ARG A 35 -0.91 -11.78 3.64
C ARG A 35 0.21 -10.75 3.58
N GLU A 36 0.77 -10.41 4.73
CA GLU A 36 1.88 -9.46 4.86
C GLU A 36 3.23 -10.17 4.72
N PHE A 37 4.16 -9.51 4.02
CA PHE A 37 5.55 -9.96 3.88
C PHE A 37 6.50 -8.77 3.97
N THR A 38 7.63 -8.94 4.63
CA THR A 38 8.77 -8.01 4.54
C THR A 38 9.55 -8.33 3.27
N TYR A 39 9.65 -7.37 2.34
CA TYR A 39 10.37 -7.56 1.09
C TYR A 39 11.76 -6.93 1.10
N LYS A 40 11.99 -5.95 1.96
CA LYS A 40 13.26 -5.23 2.06
C LYS A 40 13.51 -4.76 3.49
N LYS A 41 14.77 -4.80 3.90
CA LYS A 41 15.25 -4.19 5.14
C LYS A 41 16.34 -3.18 4.81
N VAL A 42 16.18 -1.94 5.26
CA VAL A 42 17.17 -0.87 5.11
C VAL A 42 17.41 -0.26 6.47
N SER A 43 18.60 -0.50 7.04
CA SER A 43 18.90 -0.12 8.43
C SER A 43 17.84 -0.66 9.39
N GLN A 44 17.12 0.19 10.11
CA GLN A 44 16.05 -0.19 11.04
C GLN A 44 14.66 -0.21 10.39
N THR A 45 14.55 0.10 9.10
CA THR A 45 13.28 0.14 8.38
C THR A 45 13.00 -1.20 7.71
N GLU A 46 11.85 -1.79 8.02
CA GLU A 46 11.30 -2.93 7.30
C GLU A 46 10.20 -2.45 6.35
N LEU A 47 10.41 -2.67 5.05
CA LEU A 47 9.42 -2.37 4.03
C LEU A 47 8.60 -3.60 3.74
N LYS A 48 7.28 -3.44 3.76
CA LYS A 48 6.32 -4.53 3.66
C LYS A 48 5.50 -4.45 2.39
N LEU A 49 4.95 -5.59 2.00
CA LEU A 49 3.91 -5.68 0.98
C LEU A 49 2.78 -6.58 1.46
N TRP A 50 1.59 -6.29 0.98
CA TRP A 50 0.34 -6.99 1.30
C TRP A 50 -0.18 -7.67 0.05
N VAL A 51 -0.31 -8.99 0.12
CA VAL A 51 -0.70 -9.85 -1.01
C VAL A 51 -2.14 -10.29 -0.84
N PHE A 52 -2.99 -9.85 -1.76
CA PHE A 52 -4.39 -10.24 -1.89
C PHE A 52 -4.53 -11.31 -2.96
N GLN A 53 -5.17 -12.42 -2.62
CA GLN A 53 -5.44 -13.51 -3.57
C GLN A 53 -6.63 -14.35 -3.12
N SER A 54 -7.43 -14.82 -4.07
CA SER A 54 -8.54 -15.71 -3.77
C SER A 54 -8.04 -17.13 -3.42
N GLU A 55 -8.49 -17.68 -2.31
CA GLU A 55 -8.17 -19.05 -1.89
C GLU A 55 -8.67 -20.11 -2.87
N LYS A 56 -9.81 -19.86 -3.54
CA LYS A 56 -10.42 -20.80 -4.50
C LYS A 56 -9.57 -21.07 -5.73
N GLN A 57 -8.56 -20.24 -6.00
CA GLN A 57 -7.76 -20.29 -7.23
C GLN A 57 -6.30 -20.71 -7.01
N THR A 58 -5.93 -21.17 -5.82
CA THR A 58 -4.54 -21.53 -5.47
C THR A 58 -4.09 -22.87 -6.02
N LYS A 59 -4.98 -23.73 -6.56
CA LYS A 59 -4.61 -25.04 -7.09
C LYS A 59 -4.10 -24.94 -8.54
N GLY A 60 -2.78 -24.84 -8.71
CA GLY A 60 -2.08 -25.25 -9.93
C GLY A 60 -1.91 -24.22 -11.05
N GLY A 61 -2.40 -22.99 -10.91
CA GLY A 61 -2.30 -21.98 -11.99
C GLY A 61 -1.25 -20.89 -11.71
N LYS A 62 -0.41 -20.57 -12.68
CA LYS A 62 0.41 -19.39 -12.70
C LYS A 62 -0.46 -18.16 -13.05
N ARG A 63 -0.72 -17.29 -12.09
CA ARG A 63 -1.61 -16.12 -12.24
C ARG A 63 -0.85 -14.87 -12.60
N PRO A 64 -1.42 -13.94 -13.36
CA PRO A 64 -0.86 -12.60 -13.49
C PRO A 64 -0.88 -11.89 -12.12
N ALA A 65 0.11 -11.05 -11.90
CA ALA A 65 0.19 -10.23 -10.70
C ALA A 65 0.25 -8.74 -11.03
N ILE A 66 -0.16 -7.91 -10.08
CA ILE A 66 0.04 -6.46 -10.12
C ILE A 66 0.50 -5.98 -8.75
N VAL A 67 1.45 -5.06 -8.73
CA VAL A 67 1.86 -4.35 -7.52
C VAL A 67 1.53 -2.87 -7.65
N PHE A 68 0.86 -2.32 -6.63
CA PHE A 68 0.52 -0.90 -6.55
C PHE A 68 1.42 -0.17 -5.56
N PHE A 69 1.81 1.03 -5.97
CA PHE A 69 2.52 2.01 -5.15
C PHE A 69 1.60 3.20 -4.85
N PHE A 70 1.53 3.60 -3.60
CA PHE A 70 0.64 4.68 -3.15
C PHE A 70 1.11 6.06 -3.58
N GLY A 71 0.19 7.02 -3.67
CA GLY A 71 0.46 8.43 -3.88
C GLY A 71 0.79 9.15 -2.57
N GLY A 72 1.24 10.40 -2.67
CA GLY A 72 1.53 11.25 -1.51
C GLY A 72 2.78 12.10 -1.67
N GLY A 73 3.14 12.45 -2.92
CA GLY A 73 4.22 13.40 -3.25
C GLY A 73 5.61 12.96 -2.78
N TRP A 74 5.87 11.65 -2.67
CA TRP A 74 7.10 11.06 -2.08
C TRP A 74 7.35 11.49 -0.63
N LYS A 75 6.41 12.25 -0.02
CA LYS A 75 6.48 12.74 1.35
C LYS A 75 5.75 11.84 2.34
N GLY A 76 4.63 11.27 1.95
CA GLY A 76 3.76 10.49 2.82
C GLY A 76 2.90 9.51 2.03
N GLY A 77 1.78 9.09 2.62
CA GLY A 77 0.86 8.11 2.05
C GLY A 77 0.94 6.75 2.73
N THR A 78 0.12 5.82 2.28
CA THR A 78 -0.01 4.47 2.87
C THR A 78 -0.40 3.44 1.83
N PRO A 79 0.12 2.21 1.91
CA PRO A 79 -0.29 1.09 1.06
C PRO A 79 -1.80 0.81 1.05
N ALA A 80 -2.53 1.15 2.12
CA ALA A 80 -3.99 1.00 2.19
C ALA A 80 -4.76 1.77 1.09
N GLN A 81 -4.11 2.74 0.43
CA GLN A 81 -4.72 3.48 -0.68
C GLN A 81 -5.25 2.57 -1.80
N PHE A 82 -4.60 1.43 -2.04
CA PHE A 82 -4.97 0.50 -3.10
C PHE A 82 -5.61 -0.80 -2.59
N GLU A 83 -5.99 -0.86 -1.31
CA GLU A 83 -6.60 -2.06 -0.72
C GLU A 83 -7.83 -2.54 -1.50
N LYS A 84 -8.77 -1.63 -1.79
CA LYS A 84 -10.02 -1.98 -2.52
C LYS A 84 -9.75 -2.47 -3.94
N GLN A 85 -8.80 -1.85 -4.66
CA GLN A 85 -8.38 -2.28 -5.98
C GLN A 85 -7.75 -3.66 -5.93
N CYS A 86 -6.91 -3.93 -4.92
CA CYS A 86 -6.31 -5.24 -4.72
C CYS A 86 -7.36 -6.30 -4.41
N GLN A 87 -8.32 -6.04 -3.53
CA GLN A 87 -9.44 -6.96 -3.23
C GLN A 87 -10.24 -7.28 -4.50
N TYR A 88 -10.59 -6.24 -5.29
CA TYR A 88 -11.31 -6.43 -6.55
C TYR A 88 -10.54 -7.29 -7.55
N LEU A 89 -9.27 -7.00 -7.82
CA LEU A 89 -8.45 -7.75 -8.76
C LEU A 89 -8.17 -9.19 -8.27
N ALA A 90 -8.01 -9.39 -6.97
CA ALA A 90 -7.90 -10.71 -6.38
C ALA A 90 -9.19 -11.54 -6.59
N SER A 91 -10.36 -10.93 -6.46
CA SER A 91 -11.65 -11.58 -6.76
C SER A 91 -11.79 -11.98 -8.24
N ARG A 92 -11.06 -11.28 -9.14
CA ARG A 92 -11.02 -11.55 -10.58
C ARG A 92 -9.92 -12.54 -10.99
N GLY A 93 -9.20 -13.10 -10.03
CA GLY A 93 -8.23 -14.17 -10.28
C GLY A 93 -6.77 -13.74 -10.40
N MET A 94 -6.46 -12.47 -10.21
CA MET A 94 -5.08 -11.98 -10.15
C MET A 94 -4.49 -12.19 -8.75
N VAL A 95 -3.18 -12.10 -8.64
CA VAL A 95 -2.51 -11.80 -7.38
C VAL A 95 -2.28 -10.29 -7.34
N ALA A 96 -3.00 -9.59 -6.46
CA ALA A 96 -2.89 -8.15 -6.35
C ALA A 96 -2.13 -7.77 -5.08
N ILE A 97 -1.23 -6.82 -5.19
CA ILE A 97 -0.26 -6.48 -4.14
C ILE A 97 -0.25 -4.97 -3.98
N THR A 98 -0.17 -4.49 -2.75
CA THR A 98 0.19 -3.11 -2.47
C THR A 98 1.47 -3.08 -1.66
N ALA A 99 2.41 -2.23 -2.02
CA ALA A 99 3.75 -2.20 -1.43
C ALA A 99 4.01 -0.90 -0.70
N ASP A 100 4.65 -0.99 0.45
CA ASP A 100 5.27 0.14 1.10
C ASP A 100 6.54 0.56 0.36
N TYR A 101 6.95 1.79 0.56
CA TYR A 101 8.24 2.31 0.12
C TYR A 101 8.65 3.50 1.00
N ARG A 102 9.94 3.80 1.08
CA ARG A 102 10.45 4.89 1.90
C ARG A 102 9.97 6.25 1.39
N VAL A 103 9.47 7.09 2.30
CA VAL A 103 9.00 8.45 2.03
C VAL A 103 9.71 9.44 2.94
N SER A 104 9.82 10.70 2.52
CA SER A 104 10.66 11.67 3.21
C SER A 104 10.20 11.98 4.64
N SER A 105 8.89 12.02 4.91
CA SER A 105 8.37 12.33 6.26
C SER A 105 8.66 11.26 7.31
N ARG A 106 8.78 10.00 6.90
CA ARG A 106 9.05 8.88 7.81
C ARG A 106 10.51 8.44 7.81
N HIS A 107 11.20 8.60 6.68
CA HIS A 107 12.52 7.98 6.47
C HIS A 107 13.59 8.99 6.05
N GLN A 108 13.26 10.29 5.94
CA GLN A 108 14.17 11.37 5.55
C GLN A 108 14.91 11.09 4.22
N THR A 109 14.22 10.45 3.27
CA THR A 109 14.78 10.03 1.98
C THR A 109 14.34 10.93 0.83
N LYS A 110 15.04 10.82 -0.30
CA LYS A 110 14.69 11.45 -1.58
C LYS A 110 13.79 10.52 -2.41
N ALA A 111 13.15 11.07 -3.45
CA ALA A 111 12.31 10.30 -4.39
C ALA A 111 13.06 9.14 -5.09
N THR A 112 14.38 9.23 -5.23
CA THR A 112 15.23 8.13 -5.75
C THR A 112 15.15 6.87 -4.90
N ALA A 113 15.05 6.99 -3.57
CA ALA A 113 14.85 5.85 -2.68
C ALA A 113 13.49 5.16 -2.91
N CYS A 114 12.45 5.92 -3.32
CA CYS A 114 11.15 5.32 -3.66
C CYS A 114 11.27 4.43 -4.90
N VAL A 115 12.05 4.85 -5.91
CA VAL A 115 12.31 4.05 -7.12
C VAL A 115 13.12 2.81 -6.80
N GLU A 116 14.18 2.95 -6.00
CA GLU A 116 14.99 1.82 -5.52
C GLU A 116 14.13 0.77 -4.80
N ASP A 117 13.23 1.21 -3.91
CA ASP A 117 12.33 0.32 -3.18
C ASP A 117 11.28 -0.33 -4.10
N GLY A 118 10.77 0.41 -5.08
CA GLY A 118 9.87 -0.13 -6.10
C GLY A 118 10.52 -1.24 -6.92
N LYS A 119 11.79 -1.06 -7.33
CA LYS A 119 12.58 -2.09 -8.01
C LYS A 119 12.76 -3.33 -7.14
N SER A 120 13.13 -3.13 -5.88
CA SER A 120 13.25 -4.23 -4.90
C SER A 120 11.95 -5.00 -4.74
N ALA A 121 10.80 -4.31 -4.69
CA ALA A 121 9.48 -4.95 -4.55
C ALA A 121 9.16 -5.85 -5.75
N VAL A 122 9.32 -5.37 -7.00
CA VAL A 122 9.08 -6.19 -8.20
C VAL A 122 10.02 -7.38 -8.25
N ARG A 123 11.30 -7.19 -7.92
CA ARG A 123 12.30 -8.27 -7.88
C ARG A 123 11.92 -9.33 -6.84
N TRP A 124 11.54 -8.92 -5.63
CA TRP A 124 11.09 -9.81 -4.58
C TRP A 124 9.85 -10.62 -5.01
N ILE A 125 8.87 -9.99 -5.69
CA ILE A 125 7.68 -10.67 -6.21
C ILE A 125 8.08 -11.77 -7.19
N ARG A 126 9.01 -11.49 -8.11
CA ARG A 126 9.51 -12.49 -9.08
C ARG A 126 10.30 -13.61 -8.43
N GLN A 127 11.10 -13.32 -7.42
CA GLN A 127 11.82 -14.34 -6.63
C GLN A 127 10.85 -15.28 -5.91
N ASN A 128 9.74 -14.75 -5.42
CA ASN A 128 8.73 -15.50 -4.67
C ASN A 128 7.54 -15.95 -5.53
N ALA A 129 7.62 -15.83 -6.86
CA ALA A 129 6.50 -16.08 -7.77
C ALA A 129 5.90 -17.49 -7.62
N SER A 130 6.75 -18.51 -7.49
CA SER A 130 6.29 -19.90 -7.27
C SER A 130 5.50 -20.04 -5.97
N LYS A 131 6.01 -19.49 -4.87
CA LYS A 131 5.36 -19.51 -3.55
C LYS A 131 4.02 -18.78 -3.52
N LEU A 132 3.90 -17.73 -4.35
CA LEU A 132 2.70 -16.89 -4.44
C LEU A 132 1.72 -17.37 -5.54
N GLY A 133 2.09 -18.38 -6.32
CA GLY A 133 1.28 -18.86 -7.46
C GLY A 133 1.21 -17.85 -8.61
N ILE A 134 2.26 -17.05 -8.81
CA ILE A 134 2.39 -15.99 -9.82
C ILE A 134 3.13 -16.52 -11.05
N ASP A 135 2.69 -16.09 -12.23
CA ASP A 135 3.50 -16.17 -13.45
C ASP A 135 4.56 -15.03 -13.38
N ARG A 136 5.82 -15.40 -13.17
CA ARG A 136 6.92 -14.42 -13.04
C ARG A 136 7.10 -13.52 -14.27
N ASN A 137 6.54 -13.89 -15.40
CA ASN A 137 6.59 -13.14 -16.66
C ASN A 137 5.31 -12.31 -16.91
N LYS A 138 4.43 -12.22 -15.91
CA LYS A 138 3.18 -11.44 -15.96
C LYS A 138 3.00 -10.61 -14.68
N VAL A 139 3.96 -9.75 -14.40
CA VAL A 139 3.98 -8.87 -13.24
C VAL A 139 3.82 -7.41 -13.70
N ALA A 140 2.63 -6.88 -13.52
CA ALA A 140 2.35 -5.45 -13.76
C ALA A 140 2.72 -4.60 -12.54
N ALA A 141 2.96 -3.31 -12.77
CA ALA A 141 3.06 -2.30 -11.72
C ALA A 141 2.08 -1.17 -11.97
N GLY A 142 1.59 -0.57 -10.90
CA GLY A 142 0.69 0.56 -10.98
C GLY A 142 0.84 1.50 -9.79
N GLY A 143 0.16 2.63 -9.84
CA GLY A 143 0.15 3.56 -8.72
C GLY A 143 -0.49 4.88 -9.06
N GLY A 144 -0.80 5.67 -8.03
CA GLY A 144 -1.39 6.99 -8.15
C GLY A 144 -0.39 8.11 -7.89
N SER A 145 -0.39 9.18 -8.68
CA SER A 145 0.46 10.36 -8.49
C SER A 145 1.95 9.94 -8.29
N ALA A 146 2.56 10.22 -7.12
CA ALA A 146 3.94 9.80 -6.83
C ALA A 146 4.15 8.28 -6.96
N GLY A 147 3.17 7.44 -6.64
CA GLY A 147 3.22 6.00 -6.85
C GLY A 147 3.18 5.62 -8.33
N GLY A 148 2.41 6.36 -9.13
CA GLY A 148 2.44 6.26 -10.60
C GLY A 148 3.81 6.60 -11.18
N HIS A 149 4.45 7.65 -10.66
CA HIS A 149 5.85 7.96 -11.00
C HIS A 149 6.79 6.80 -10.65
N VAL A 150 6.67 6.22 -9.43
CA VAL A 150 7.49 5.05 -9.04
C VAL A 150 7.28 3.91 -10.04
N ALA A 151 6.02 3.56 -10.35
CA ALA A 151 5.71 2.50 -11.31
C ALA A 151 6.29 2.78 -12.71
N ALA A 152 6.19 4.01 -13.20
CA ALA A 152 6.77 4.41 -14.48
C ALA A 152 8.31 4.36 -14.45
N ALA A 153 8.93 4.90 -13.39
CA ALA A 153 10.38 4.95 -13.25
C ALA A 153 11.01 3.55 -13.22
N ILE A 154 10.44 2.60 -12.47
CA ILE A 154 10.97 1.22 -12.42
C ILE A 154 10.87 0.49 -13.76
N ALA A 155 9.96 0.92 -14.66
CA ALA A 155 9.81 0.35 -15.99
C ALA A 155 10.79 0.95 -17.00
N THR A 156 11.20 2.21 -16.85
CA THR A 156 11.85 3.00 -17.90
C THR A 156 13.26 3.46 -17.57
N ILE A 157 13.63 3.51 -16.28
CA ILE A 157 14.92 4.07 -15.85
C ILE A 157 15.85 2.95 -15.41
N ASP A 158 17.06 2.91 -15.94
CA ASP A 158 18.15 2.06 -15.50
C ASP A 158 18.82 2.64 -14.24
N GLY A 159 19.52 1.79 -13.49
CA GLY A 159 20.15 2.17 -12.23
C GLY A 159 19.15 2.17 -11.07
N PHE A 160 19.51 2.79 -9.95
CA PHE A 160 18.76 2.79 -8.70
C PHE A 160 18.48 1.37 -8.17
N GLU A 161 19.36 0.43 -8.42
CA GLU A 161 19.30 -0.93 -7.87
C GLU A 161 19.81 -0.92 -6.44
N SER A 162 19.16 -1.66 -5.56
CA SER A 162 19.65 -1.85 -4.20
C SER A 162 20.90 -2.72 -4.18
N GLN A 163 21.86 -2.34 -3.36
CA GLN A 163 23.07 -3.12 -3.18
C GLN A 163 22.77 -4.51 -2.61
N GLY A 164 23.42 -5.54 -3.17
CA GLY A 164 23.28 -6.93 -2.70
C GLY A 164 22.07 -7.69 -3.23
N GLU A 165 21.25 -7.08 -4.10
CA GLU A 165 20.17 -7.77 -4.80
C GLU A 165 20.69 -8.57 -6.01
N ASP A 166 20.01 -9.67 -6.31
CA ASP A 166 20.26 -10.47 -7.51
C ASP A 166 19.74 -9.77 -8.76
N LEU A 167 20.64 -9.17 -9.54
CA LEU A 167 20.32 -8.40 -10.74
C LEU A 167 19.93 -9.27 -11.95
N ASP A 168 20.13 -10.58 -11.91
CA ASP A 168 19.63 -11.50 -12.94
C ASP A 168 18.11 -11.64 -12.90
N ILE A 169 17.50 -11.19 -11.79
CA ILE A 169 16.06 -11.09 -11.66
C ILE A 169 15.61 -9.66 -11.99
N SER A 170 14.93 -9.51 -13.10
CA SER A 170 14.46 -8.19 -13.58
C SER A 170 13.54 -7.49 -12.57
N SER A 171 13.81 -6.22 -12.30
CA SER A 171 12.93 -5.31 -11.55
C SER A 171 11.90 -4.60 -12.44
N ARG A 172 11.98 -4.75 -13.78
CA ARG A 172 11.06 -4.10 -14.73
C ARG A 172 9.72 -4.83 -14.78
N PRO A 173 8.59 -4.13 -14.58
CA PRO A 173 7.26 -4.73 -14.77
C PRO A 173 6.97 -5.01 -16.25
N ASP A 174 6.08 -5.96 -16.52
CA ASP A 174 5.67 -6.35 -17.87
C ASP A 174 4.53 -5.45 -18.42
N ALA A 175 3.82 -4.74 -17.55
CA ALA A 175 2.77 -3.79 -17.91
C ALA A 175 2.64 -2.69 -16.84
N LEU A 176 2.05 -1.56 -17.21
CA LEU A 176 1.83 -0.40 -16.33
C LEU A 176 0.36 0.00 -16.27
N THR A 177 -0.09 0.43 -15.09
CA THR A 177 -1.37 1.10 -14.85
C THR A 177 -1.13 2.36 -14.02
N LEU A 178 -1.25 3.53 -14.66
CA LEU A 178 -0.90 4.81 -14.04
C LEU A 178 -2.16 5.64 -13.80
N PHE A 179 -2.32 6.13 -12.56
CA PHE A 179 -3.41 7.00 -12.14
C PHE A 179 -2.86 8.39 -11.79
N ASN A 180 -3.46 9.43 -12.35
CA ASN A 180 -3.20 10.84 -12.03
C ASN A 180 -4.40 11.50 -11.35
#